data_e133fd087cbf7dcca21c3d04029d47a2
#
_entry.id   e133fd087cbf7dcca21c3d04029d47a2
#
_cell.length_a   1.000
_cell.length_b   1.000
_cell.length_c   1.000
_cell.angle_alpha   90.00
_cell.angle_beta   90.00
_cell.angle_gamma   90.00
#
_symmetry.space_group_name_H-M   'P 1'
#
loop_
_entity.id
_entity.type
_entity.pdbx_description
1 polymer ?
#
loop_
_entity_poly.entity_id
_entity_poly.type
_entity_poly.pdbx_seq_one_letter_code
_entity_poly.pdbx_strand_id
1 'polypeptide(L)'
;MATTAGTKAAKKSARTKGARKAARQAEKRRKHNAGQRSALRTALKNVVKAIGAGNKAAAQKAFREAASVIDRVADKDIIHKNKAARHKSRLAARIRALA
;
A
#
# COMPACT_ATOMS: atom_id res chain seq x y z
N MET A 1 26.77 26.50 11.36
CA MET A 1 26.34 25.65 12.44
C MET A 1 24.88 25.83 12.80
N ALA A 2 24.21 26.70 12.10
CA ALA A 2 22.78 26.93 12.30
C ALA A 2 21.95 25.68 12.10
N THR A 3 22.33 24.86 11.15
CA THR A 3 21.64 23.60 10.86
C THR A 3 21.57 22.68 12.05
N THR A 4 22.61 22.67 12.86
CA THR A 4 22.65 21.82 14.04
C THR A 4 21.65 22.28 15.09
N ALA A 5 21.39 23.56 15.18
CA ALA A 5 20.45 24.09 16.16
C ALA A 5 19.03 23.60 15.90
N GLY A 6 18.61 23.59 14.64
CA GLY A 6 17.30 23.08 14.27
C GLY A 6 17.13 21.61 14.61
N THR A 7 18.14 20.82 14.36
CA THR A 7 18.13 19.40 14.68
C THR A 7 18.03 19.17 16.19
N LYS A 8 18.71 19.98 16.97
CA LYS A 8 18.65 19.88 18.43
C LYS A 8 17.25 20.15 18.95
N ALA A 9 16.55 21.13 18.40
CA ALA A 9 15.18 21.43 18.80
C ALA A 9 14.26 20.23 18.56
N ALA A 10 14.38 19.58 17.42
CA ALA A 10 13.61 18.38 17.11
C ALA A 10 13.91 17.26 18.10
N LYS A 11 15.18 17.08 18.47
CA LYS A 11 15.56 16.06 19.43
C LYS A 11 14.97 16.34 20.81
N LYS A 12 14.92 17.59 21.24
CA LYS A 12 14.29 17.96 22.51
C LYS A 12 12.81 17.58 22.53
N SER A 13 12.09 17.85 21.47
CA SER A 13 10.69 17.46 21.36
C SER A 13 10.52 15.94 21.50
N ALA A 14 11.40 15.17 20.90
CA ALA A 14 11.36 13.72 20.95
C ALA A 14 11.63 13.15 22.35
N ARG A 15 12.19 13.94 23.26
CA ARG A 15 12.49 13.50 24.61
C ARG A 15 11.28 13.51 25.53
N THR A 16 10.22 14.22 25.20
CA THR A 16 9.01 14.23 26.03
C THR A 16 8.31 12.89 25.96
N LYS A 17 7.59 12.52 27.02
CA LYS A 17 6.85 11.26 27.04
C LYS A 17 5.84 11.18 25.90
N GLY A 18 5.11 12.26 25.67
CA GLY A 18 4.13 12.31 24.58
C GLY A 18 4.77 12.17 23.22
N ALA A 19 5.90 12.85 23.00
CA ALA A 19 6.62 12.78 21.75
C ALA A 19 7.22 11.39 21.51
N ARG A 20 7.73 10.75 22.54
CA ARG A 20 8.25 9.39 22.44
C ARG A 20 7.16 8.39 22.08
N LYS A 21 6.01 8.51 22.72
CA LYS A 21 4.86 7.66 22.44
C LYS A 21 4.39 7.86 21.00
N ALA A 22 4.27 9.11 20.57
CA ALA A 22 3.86 9.43 19.21
C ALA A 22 4.86 8.87 18.19
N ALA A 23 6.16 8.96 18.47
CA ALA A 23 7.19 8.44 17.59
C ALA A 23 7.10 6.91 17.47
N ARG A 24 6.86 6.20 18.58
CA ARG A 24 6.70 4.75 18.57
C ARG A 24 5.47 4.34 17.78
N GLN A 25 4.35 5.07 17.96
CA GLN A 25 3.11 4.78 17.23
C GLN A 25 3.28 5.05 15.74
N ALA A 26 3.97 6.12 15.38
CA ALA A 26 4.25 6.44 13.98
C ALA A 26 5.12 5.35 13.35
N GLU A 27 6.12 4.85 14.07
CA GLU A 27 6.98 3.77 13.61
C GLU A 27 6.18 2.49 13.36
N LYS A 28 5.31 2.13 14.30
CA LYS A 28 4.44 0.95 14.16
C LYS A 28 3.53 1.08 12.95
N ARG A 29 2.91 2.25 12.77
CA ARG A 29 2.04 2.52 11.62
C ARG A 29 2.81 2.42 10.32
N ARG A 30 4.01 2.99 10.28
CA ARG A 30 4.85 2.94 9.08
C ARG A 30 5.19 1.51 8.69
N LYS A 31 5.57 0.68 9.65
CA LYS A 31 5.88 -0.74 9.41
C LYS A 31 4.64 -1.50 8.95
N HIS A 32 3.51 -1.26 9.59
CA HIS A 32 2.25 -1.89 9.23
C HIS A 32 1.84 -1.47 7.81
N ASN A 33 1.94 -0.17 7.49
CA ASN A 33 1.58 0.33 6.17
C ASN A 33 2.52 -0.19 5.09
N ALA A 34 3.80 -0.31 5.39
CA ALA A 34 4.76 -0.89 4.46
C ALA A 34 4.41 -2.35 4.14
N GLY A 35 4.00 -3.12 5.14
CA GLY A 35 3.54 -4.49 4.95
C GLY A 35 2.29 -4.56 4.07
N GLN A 36 1.34 -3.65 4.29
CA GLN A 36 0.12 -3.59 3.47
C GLN A 36 0.42 -3.20 2.03
N ARG A 37 1.32 -2.25 1.81
CA ARG A 37 1.74 -1.86 0.46
C ARG A 37 2.45 -3.00 -0.25
N SER A 38 3.26 -3.75 0.48
CA SER A 38 3.94 -4.92 -0.06
C SER A 38 2.93 -6.00 -0.49
N ALA A 39 1.92 -6.25 0.35
CA ALA A 39 0.85 -7.20 0.02
C ALA A 39 0.08 -6.75 -1.22
N LEU A 40 -0.19 -5.45 -1.35
CA LEU A 40 -0.84 -4.88 -2.52
C LEU A 40 -0.01 -5.11 -3.77
N ARG A 41 1.28 -4.82 -3.72
CA ARG A 41 2.19 -5.02 -4.86
C ARG A 41 2.23 -6.47 -5.29
N THR A 42 2.30 -7.38 -4.33
CA THR A 42 2.31 -8.82 -4.61
C THR A 42 1.02 -9.26 -5.29
N ALA A 43 -0.13 -8.80 -4.79
CA ALA A 43 -1.42 -9.12 -5.38
C ALA A 43 -1.53 -8.60 -6.81
N LEU A 44 -1.10 -7.37 -7.07
CA LEU A 44 -1.10 -6.79 -8.41
C LEU A 44 -0.18 -7.56 -9.35
N LYS A 45 1.01 -7.94 -8.89
CA LYS A 45 1.95 -8.74 -9.67
C LYS A 45 1.35 -10.09 -10.06
N ASN A 46 0.64 -10.73 -9.14
CA ASN A 46 0.03 -12.04 -9.40
C ASN A 46 -1.01 -11.94 -10.51
N VAL A 47 -1.82 -10.87 -10.50
CA VAL A 47 -2.80 -10.64 -11.56
C VAL A 47 -2.12 -10.40 -12.89
N VAL A 48 -1.12 -9.53 -12.93
CA VAL A 48 -0.38 -9.21 -14.15
C VAL A 48 0.30 -10.45 -14.71
N LYS A 49 0.86 -11.28 -13.84
CA LYS A 49 1.51 -12.53 -14.23
C LYS A 49 0.51 -13.49 -14.88
N ALA A 50 -0.67 -13.63 -14.29
CA ALA A 50 -1.73 -14.48 -14.84
C ALA A 50 -2.22 -13.95 -16.19
N ILE A 51 -2.34 -12.64 -16.34
CA ILE A 51 -2.72 -12.01 -17.61
C ILE A 51 -1.65 -12.30 -18.67
N GLY A 52 -0.38 -12.15 -18.30
CA GLY A 52 0.74 -12.42 -19.19
C GLY A 52 0.81 -13.88 -19.66
N ALA A 53 0.35 -14.80 -18.81
CA ALA A 53 0.27 -16.22 -19.17
C ALA A 53 -0.93 -16.53 -20.08
N GLY A 54 -1.84 -15.57 -20.26
CA GLY A 54 -3.01 -15.77 -21.11
C GLY A 54 -4.10 -16.63 -20.50
N ASN A 55 -4.02 -16.97 -19.24
CA ASN A 55 -5.00 -17.81 -18.57
C ASN A 55 -6.08 -16.93 -17.92
N LYS A 56 -7.22 -16.79 -18.59
CA LYS A 56 -8.31 -15.93 -18.13
C LYS A 56 -8.86 -16.39 -16.78
N ALA A 57 -9.05 -17.68 -16.58
CA ALA A 57 -9.60 -18.20 -15.33
C ALA A 57 -8.67 -17.90 -14.14
N ALA A 58 -7.37 -18.13 -14.31
CA ALA A 58 -6.38 -17.80 -13.29
C ALA A 58 -6.31 -16.31 -13.03
N ALA A 59 -6.41 -15.48 -14.08
CA ALA A 59 -6.42 -14.03 -13.98
C ALA A 59 -7.63 -13.54 -13.20
N GLN A 60 -8.82 -14.11 -13.45
CA GLN A 60 -10.03 -13.75 -12.72
C GLN A 60 -9.93 -14.11 -11.25
N LYS A 61 -9.38 -15.27 -10.93
CA LYS A 61 -9.17 -15.69 -9.55
C LYS A 61 -8.19 -14.75 -8.83
N ALA A 62 -7.06 -14.49 -9.47
CA ALA A 62 -6.05 -13.57 -8.92
C ALA A 62 -6.62 -12.18 -8.75
N PHE A 63 -7.46 -11.72 -9.68
CA PHE A 63 -8.11 -10.42 -9.61
C PHE A 63 -9.05 -10.32 -8.40
N ARG A 64 -9.83 -11.35 -8.11
CA ARG A 64 -10.71 -11.33 -6.94
C ARG A 64 -9.91 -11.20 -5.66
N GLU A 65 -8.82 -11.92 -5.55
CA GLU A 65 -7.93 -11.83 -4.40
C GLU A 65 -7.29 -10.44 -4.32
N ALA A 66 -6.83 -9.92 -5.45
CA ALA A 66 -6.23 -8.59 -5.52
C ALA A 66 -7.24 -7.50 -5.16
N ALA A 67 -8.48 -7.61 -5.65
CA ALA A 67 -9.54 -6.64 -5.34
C ALA A 67 -9.79 -6.56 -3.83
N SER A 68 -9.80 -7.69 -3.15
CA SER A 68 -9.94 -7.76 -1.69
C SER A 68 -8.80 -7.00 -1.00
N VAL A 69 -7.57 -7.22 -1.43
CA VAL A 69 -6.40 -6.51 -0.87
C VAL A 69 -6.47 -5.02 -1.17
N ILE A 70 -6.81 -4.65 -2.40
CA ILE A 70 -6.92 -3.25 -2.82
C ILE A 70 -7.94 -2.52 -1.95
N ASP A 71 -9.12 -3.11 -1.76
CA ASP A 71 -10.17 -2.51 -0.96
C ASP A 71 -9.75 -2.36 0.51
N ARG A 72 -9.11 -3.36 1.06
CA ARG A 72 -8.61 -3.32 2.45
C ARG A 72 -7.60 -2.21 2.65
N VAL A 73 -6.66 -2.08 1.72
CA VAL A 73 -5.61 -1.06 1.79
C VAL A 73 -6.21 0.33 1.62
N ALA A 74 -7.22 0.48 0.75
CA ALA A 74 -7.93 1.74 0.56
C ALA A 74 -8.74 2.13 1.81
N ASP A 75 -9.41 1.17 2.45
CA ASP A 75 -10.17 1.41 3.67
C ASP A 75 -9.30 1.91 4.81
N LYS A 76 -8.05 1.48 4.85
CA LYS A 76 -7.08 1.92 5.86
C LYS A 76 -6.37 3.22 5.47
N ASP A 77 -6.80 3.87 4.40
CA ASP A 77 -6.22 5.11 3.89
C ASP A 77 -4.72 5.01 3.55
N ILE A 78 -4.23 3.81 3.29
CA ILE A 78 -2.84 3.60 2.85
C ILE A 78 -2.67 4.06 1.41
N ILE A 79 -3.70 3.81 0.59
CA ILE A 79 -3.82 4.39 -0.75
C ILE A 79 -5.14 5.11 -0.86
N HIS A 80 -5.21 6.08 -1.76
CA HIS A 80 -6.45 6.81 -2.00
C HIS A 80 -7.45 5.91 -2.73
N LYS A 81 -8.75 6.05 -2.41
CA LYS A 81 -9.80 5.25 -3.04
C LYS A 81 -9.86 5.41 -4.56
N ASN A 82 -9.47 6.58 -5.08
CA ASN A 82 -9.39 6.79 -6.53
C ASN A 82 -8.30 5.94 -7.17
N LYS A 83 -7.17 5.79 -6.49
CA LYS A 83 -6.10 4.92 -6.95
C LYS A 83 -6.54 3.46 -6.93
N ALA A 84 -7.25 3.06 -5.88
CA ALA A 84 -7.82 1.71 -5.78
C ALA A 84 -8.78 1.42 -6.93
N ALA A 85 -9.69 2.33 -7.20
CA ALA A 85 -10.64 2.20 -8.30
C ALA A 85 -9.93 2.10 -9.64
N ARG A 86 -8.88 2.87 -9.84
CA ARG A 86 -8.08 2.86 -11.07
C ARG A 86 -7.41 1.51 -11.27
N HIS A 87 -6.79 0.95 -10.24
CA HIS A 87 -6.17 -0.38 -10.30
C HIS A 87 -7.19 -1.44 -10.68
N LYS A 88 -8.33 -1.46 -10.01
CA LYS A 88 -9.38 -2.44 -10.29
C LYS A 88 -9.92 -2.31 -11.71
N SER A 89 -10.20 -1.10 -12.13
CA SER A 89 -10.73 -0.83 -13.47
C SER A 89 -9.78 -1.28 -14.57
N ARG A 90 -8.49 -0.92 -14.44
CA ARG A 90 -7.47 -1.27 -15.45
C ARG A 90 -7.25 -2.77 -15.54
N LEU A 91 -7.18 -3.45 -14.38
CA LEU A 91 -6.99 -4.89 -14.37
C LEU A 91 -8.20 -5.64 -14.93
N ALA A 92 -9.41 -5.19 -14.58
CA ALA A 92 -10.64 -5.79 -15.12
C ALA A 92 -10.69 -5.64 -16.64
N ALA A 93 -10.32 -4.49 -17.16
CA ALA A 93 -10.28 -4.26 -18.60
C ALA A 93 -9.29 -5.19 -19.30
N ARG A 94 -8.10 -5.36 -18.72
CA ARG A 94 -7.08 -6.26 -19.29
C ARG A 94 -7.54 -7.72 -19.28
N ILE A 95 -8.23 -8.14 -18.22
CA ILE A 95 -8.76 -9.49 -18.14
C ILE A 95 -9.87 -9.73 -19.17
N ARG A 96 -10.75 -8.74 -19.36
CA ARG A 96 -11.79 -8.84 -20.39
C ARG A 96 -11.22 -8.92 -21.79
N ALA A 97 -10.04 -8.35 -22.01
CA ALA A 97 -9.37 -8.42 -23.29
C ALA A 97 -8.75 -9.78 -23.58
N LEU A 98 -8.63 -10.65 -22.59
CA LEU A 98 -8.15 -12.02 -22.79
C LEU A 98 -9.21 -12.85 -23.51
N ALA A 99 -8.75 -13.64 -24.42
CA ALA A 99 -9.64 -14.49 -25.23
C ALA A 99 -10.25 -15.64 -24.44
#